data_037517b0021f59f5f356b903c840027a
#
_entry.id   037517b0021f59f5f356b903c840027a
#
_cell.length_a   1.000
_cell.length_b   1.000
_cell.length_c   1.000
_cell.angle_alpha   90.00
_cell.angle_beta   90.00
_cell.angle_gamma   90.00
#
_symmetry.space_group_name_H-M   'P 1'
#
loop_
_entity.id
_entity.type
_entity.pdbx_description
1 polymer ?
#
loop_
_entity_poly.entity_id
_entity_poly.type
_entity_poly.pdbx_seq_one_letter_code
_entity_poly.pdbx_strand_id
1 'polypeptide(L)'
;MMQVQGSAARVNDEGTYTDSRDHGKQFSVGRLGNFDKSEETKMTESKILLVLDKKDYEDGMPVFERKCVRAIIKKNGKIAVQRGRAGDCKILGGGMDGEEDFETALSREVLEEGGLILCPGSMQLLGEIEEKRRDLFETDKIYHCHTYFFACTVEERTTEPHMTESEKAKGYHLEWMTPEEIVKANEPFSKEPWIYRDTAFVKMMMEGNL
;
A
#
# COMPACT_ATOMS: atom_id res chain seq x y z
N MET A 1 18.59 24.86 -2.09
CA MET A 1 19.00 23.69 -1.29
C MET A 1 18.06 23.61 -0.11
N MET A 2 17.01 22.83 -0.20
CA MET A 2 16.08 22.56 0.90
C MET A 2 16.14 21.04 1.14
N GLN A 3 16.78 20.66 2.24
CA GLN A 3 16.76 19.29 2.72
C GLN A 3 15.35 19.01 3.28
N VAL A 4 14.65 18.05 2.70
CA VAL A 4 13.45 17.46 3.28
C VAL A 4 13.92 16.36 4.23
N GLN A 5 13.97 16.66 5.52
CA GLN A 5 14.15 15.66 6.55
C GLN A 5 12.82 14.90 6.72
N GLY A 6 12.80 13.65 6.31
CA GLY A 6 11.73 12.72 6.67
C GLY A 6 11.78 12.46 8.18
N SER A 7 10.69 12.76 8.89
CA SER A 7 10.56 12.41 10.30
C SER A 7 10.10 10.95 10.39
N ALA A 8 11.00 10.09 10.85
CA ALA A 8 10.67 8.71 11.17
C ALA A 8 10.01 8.65 12.56
N ALA A 9 8.81 8.11 12.62
CA ALA A 9 8.24 7.62 13.87
C ALA A 9 9.03 6.37 14.31
N ARG A 10 9.27 6.21 15.61
CA ARG A 10 10.04 5.07 16.13
C ARG A 10 9.15 4.24 17.04
N VAL A 11 9.15 2.93 16.81
CA VAL A 11 8.60 1.93 17.74
C VAL A 11 9.74 1.50 18.67
N ASN A 12 9.51 1.45 19.98
CA ASN A 12 10.48 0.94 20.93
C ASN A 12 10.36 -0.59 21.08
N ASP A 13 11.37 -1.22 21.73
CA ASP A 13 11.46 -2.68 21.94
C ASP A 13 10.29 -3.29 22.74
N GLU A 14 9.37 -2.48 23.25
CA GLU A 14 8.17 -2.88 23.98
C GLU A 14 6.88 -2.76 23.15
N GLY A 15 6.98 -2.42 21.85
CA GLY A 15 5.83 -2.29 20.96
C GLY A 15 4.98 -1.05 21.19
N THR A 16 5.57 0.05 21.69
CA THR A 16 4.88 1.31 21.94
C THR A 16 5.25 2.33 20.84
N TYR A 17 4.25 2.90 20.21
CA TYR A 17 4.40 3.96 19.21
C TYR A 17 4.49 5.33 19.88
N THR A 18 5.51 6.12 19.54
CA THR A 18 5.60 7.53 19.97
C THR A 18 5.79 8.43 18.75
N ASP A 19 4.80 9.28 18.49
CA ASP A 19 4.96 10.42 17.57
C ASP A 19 5.61 11.58 18.34
N SER A 20 6.73 12.08 17.86
CA SER A 20 7.46 13.19 18.46
C SER A 20 6.72 14.55 18.38
N ARG A 21 5.52 14.59 17.81
CA ARG A 21 4.72 15.81 17.61
C ARG A 21 3.48 15.90 18.49
N ASP A 22 3.11 14.84 19.22
CA ASP A 22 1.95 14.89 20.12
C ASP A 22 2.39 14.65 21.57
N HIS A 23 2.09 15.61 22.44
CA HIS A 23 2.52 15.62 23.83
C HIS A 23 1.95 14.43 24.62
N GLY A 24 2.70 13.34 24.67
CA GLY A 24 2.66 12.40 25.79
C GLY A 24 1.50 11.39 25.84
N LYS A 25 0.83 11.05 24.76
CA LYS A 25 -0.14 9.93 24.75
C LYS A 25 0.54 8.63 24.32
N GLN A 26 0.73 7.73 25.25
CA GLN A 26 1.13 6.35 25.00
C GLN A 26 -0.09 5.50 24.64
N PHE A 27 -0.04 4.84 23.48
CA PHE A 27 -0.98 3.79 23.12
C PHE A 27 -0.25 2.45 23.16
N SER A 28 -0.71 1.52 24.02
CA SER A 28 -0.18 0.16 24.02
C SER A 28 -0.88 -0.69 22.95
N VAL A 29 -0.13 -1.16 21.99
CA VAL A 29 -0.58 -2.24 21.10
C VAL A 29 -0.38 -3.55 21.86
N GLY A 30 -1.45 -4.35 21.99
CA GLY A 30 -1.41 -5.64 22.68
C GLY A 30 -0.35 -6.55 22.05
N ARG A 31 0.33 -7.32 22.91
CA ARG A 31 1.41 -8.26 22.57
C ARG A 31 0.99 -9.15 21.41
N LEU A 32 1.59 -8.95 20.24
CA LEU A 32 1.46 -9.83 19.07
C LEU A 32 2.03 -11.20 19.44
N GLY A 33 1.26 -12.26 19.18
CA GLY A 33 1.70 -13.65 19.38
C GLY A 33 2.93 -13.93 18.51
N ASN A 34 3.79 -14.85 18.99
CA ASN A 34 4.96 -15.33 18.25
C ASN A 34 4.53 -15.83 16.86
N PHE A 35 4.85 -15.07 15.82
CA PHE A 35 4.71 -15.51 14.44
C PHE A 35 5.74 -16.62 14.17
N ASP A 36 5.27 -17.75 13.65
CA ASP A 36 6.13 -18.87 13.29
C ASP A 36 6.87 -18.52 11.99
N LYS A 37 8.22 -18.55 12.04
CA LYS A 37 9.10 -18.35 10.86
C LYS A 37 8.79 -19.28 9.68
N SER A 38 8.01 -20.36 9.89
CA SER A 38 7.56 -21.27 8.85
C SER A 38 6.46 -20.67 7.95
N GLU A 39 5.72 -19.65 8.42
CA GLU A 39 4.73 -18.94 7.60
C GLU A 39 5.37 -17.88 6.72
N GLU A 40 6.43 -17.24 7.16
CA GLU A 40 7.24 -16.31 6.36
C GLU A 40 7.83 -17.01 5.13
N THR A 41 8.23 -18.28 5.27
CA THR A 41 8.74 -19.10 4.15
C THR A 41 7.64 -19.50 3.15
N LYS A 42 6.38 -19.60 3.58
CA LYS A 42 5.23 -19.86 2.67
C LYS A 42 4.76 -18.60 1.92
N MET A 43 5.04 -17.41 2.44
CA MET A 43 4.72 -16.13 1.78
C MET A 43 5.74 -15.73 0.70
N THR A 44 6.90 -16.43 0.62
CA THR A 44 7.98 -16.12 -0.34
C THR A 44 7.73 -16.63 -1.76
N GLU A 45 6.74 -17.49 -2.00
CA GLU A 45 6.29 -17.87 -3.35
C GLU A 45 5.01 -17.12 -3.73
N SER A 46 5.11 -15.80 -3.90
CA SER A 46 3.99 -15.03 -4.41
C SER A 46 3.70 -15.39 -5.87
N LYS A 47 2.44 -15.64 -6.20
CA LYS A 47 2.01 -15.80 -7.58
C LYS A 47 2.13 -14.44 -8.28
N ILE A 48 3.02 -14.34 -9.27
CA ILE A 48 3.09 -13.15 -10.14
C ILE A 48 1.85 -13.15 -11.03
N LEU A 49 0.99 -12.17 -10.84
CA LEU A 49 -0.27 -11.99 -11.58
C LEU A 49 -0.05 -11.25 -12.89
N LEU A 50 0.87 -10.27 -12.88
CA LEU A 50 1.13 -9.40 -14.00
C LEU A 50 2.55 -8.81 -13.91
N VAL A 51 3.23 -8.70 -15.05
CA VAL A 51 4.49 -7.97 -15.18
C VAL A 51 4.25 -6.75 -16.06
N LEU A 52 4.51 -5.57 -15.51
CA LEU A 52 4.40 -4.26 -16.17
C LEU A 52 5.79 -3.73 -16.49
N ASP A 53 6.40 -4.24 -17.56
CA ASP A 53 7.73 -3.80 -17.99
C ASP A 53 7.62 -2.82 -19.17
N LYS A 54 7.92 -1.54 -18.91
CA LYS A 54 7.89 -0.48 -19.93
C LYS A 54 9.07 -0.52 -20.90
N LYS A 55 10.17 -1.18 -20.52
CA LYS A 55 11.42 -1.25 -21.32
C LYS A 55 11.91 0.12 -21.81
N ASP A 56 11.71 1.17 -21.00
CA ASP A 56 12.08 2.55 -21.25
C ASP A 56 13.40 2.95 -20.55
N TYR A 57 14.18 1.97 -20.16
CA TYR A 57 15.47 2.07 -19.49
C TYR A 57 16.58 1.39 -20.31
N GLU A 58 17.84 1.65 -19.95
CA GLU A 58 19.01 1.07 -20.64
C GLU A 58 19.63 -0.05 -19.79
N ASP A 59 20.23 -1.03 -20.45
CA ASP A 59 20.95 -2.11 -19.78
C ASP A 59 22.12 -1.55 -18.97
N GLY A 60 22.28 -2.05 -17.75
CA GLY A 60 23.37 -1.62 -16.84
C GLY A 60 23.05 -0.39 -15.98
N MET A 61 21.87 0.23 -16.11
CA MET A 61 21.42 1.26 -15.16
C MET A 61 21.27 0.67 -13.76
N PRO A 62 21.63 1.43 -12.69
CA PRO A 62 21.36 1.01 -11.32
C PRO A 62 19.86 0.73 -11.10
N VAL A 63 19.56 -0.30 -10.33
CA VAL A 63 18.18 -0.69 -10.01
C VAL A 63 17.83 -0.18 -8.62
N PHE A 64 16.70 0.52 -8.51
CA PHE A 64 16.05 0.86 -7.25
C PHE A 64 14.92 -0.12 -7.00
N GLU A 65 15.18 -1.10 -6.14
CA GLU A 65 14.20 -2.10 -5.72
C GLU A 65 13.25 -1.52 -4.68
N ARG A 66 11.95 -1.77 -4.85
CA ARG A 66 10.91 -1.36 -3.91
C ARG A 66 9.88 -2.46 -3.69
N LYS A 67 9.48 -2.64 -2.42
CA LYS A 67 8.32 -3.47 -2.07
C LYS A 67 7.17 -2.58 -1.65
N CYS A 68 5.97 -2.91 -2.11
CA CYS A 68 4.73 -2.22 -1.75
C CYS A 68 3.67 -3.23 -1.35
N VAL A 69 2.75 -2.81 -0.50
CA VAL A 69 1.60 -3.60 -0.05
C VAL A 69 0.29 -2.89 -0.42
N ARG A 70 -0.76 -3.67 -0.73
CA ARG A 70 -2.10 -3.17 -1.04
C ARG A 70 -3.16 -4.01 -0.35
N ALA A 71 -4.14 -3.36 0.29
CA ALA A 71 -5.22 -3.98 1.04
C ALA A 71 -6.52 -4.00 0.24
N ILE A 72 -7.01 -5.18 -0.09
CA ILE A 72 -8.34 -5.39 -0.67
C ILE A 72 -9.32 -5.64 0.47
N ILE A 73 -9.92 -4.56 0.95
CA ILE A 73 -10.91 -4.57 2.04
C ILE A 73 -12.29 -4.46 1.40
N LYS A 74 -13.12 -5.49 1.53
CA LYS A 74 -14.45 -5.55 0.90
C LYS A 74 -15.56 -5.38 1.94
N LYS A 75 -16.56 -4.55 1.61
CA LYS A 75 -17.79 -4.39 2.39
C LYS A 75 -18.97 -4.11 1.46
N ASN A 76 -20.01 -4.93 1.53
CA ASN A 76 -21.24 -4.78 0.73
C ASN A 76 -20.98 -4.63 -0.79
N GLY A 77 -20.07 -5.45 -1.35
CA GLY A 77 -19.72 -5.41 -2.79
C GLY A 77 -18.81 -4.25 -3.20
N LYS A 78 -18.39 -3.43 -2.25
CA LYS A 78 -17.48 -2.30 -2.46
C LYS A 78 -16.10 -2.57 -1.87
N ILE A 79 -15.09 -1.86 -2.38
CA ILE A 79 -13.71 -1.89 -1.92
C ILE A 79 -13.37 -0.54 -1.31
N ALA A 80 -12.63 -0.56 -0.20
CA ALA A 80 -12.07 0.65 0.41
C ALA A 80 -10.94 1.20 -0.47
N VAL A 81 -11.02 2.46 -0.85
CA VAL A 81 -10.01 3.15 -1.67
C VAL A 81 -9.72 4.54 -1.11
N GLN A 82 -8.55 5.07 -1.41
CA GLN A 82 -8.29 6.50 -1.32
C GLN A 82 -8.76 7.18 -2.60
N ARG A 83 -9.70 8.12 -2.50
CA ARG A 83 -10.14 8.94 -3.61
C ARG A 83 -9.55 10.33 -3.54
N GLY A 84 -8.87 10.75 -4.61
CA GLY A 84 -8.31 12.09 -4.75
C GLY A 84 -9.34 13.13 -5.22
N ARG A 85 -9.06 14.41 -4.95
CA ARG A 85 -9.90 15.53 -5.45
C ARG A 85 -9.99 15.56 -6.98
N ALA A 86 -8.98 15.07 -7.69
CA ALA A 86 -9.01 14.97 -9.15
C ALA A 86 -9.96 13.87 -9.65
N GLY A 87 -10.38 12.96 -8.78
CA GLY A 87 -11.28 11.86 -9.09
C GLY A 87 -10.58 10.51 -9.29
N ASP A 88 -9.25 10.47 -9.19
CA ASP A 88 -8.46 9.25 -9.18
C ASP A 88 -8.70 8.42 -7.91
N CYS A 89 -8.50 7.11 -8.02
CA CYS A 89 -8.64 6.18 -6.91
C CYS A 89 -7.39 5.31 -6.78
N LYS A 90 -6.92 5.11 -5.55
CA LYS A 90 -5.85 4.17 -5.20
C LYS A 90 -6.36 3.13 -4.21
N ILE A 91 -5.91 1.89 -4.34
CA ILE A 91 -6.11 0.87 -3.30
C ILE A 91 -5.26 1.28 -2.09
N LEU A 92 -5.83 1.15 -0.87
CA LEU A 92 -5.13 1.49 0.37
C LEU A 92 -3.83 0.71 0.49
N GLY A 93 -2.76 1.39 0.87
CA GLY A 93 -1.44 0.81 1.02
C GLY A 93 -0.33 1.60 0.36
N GLY A 94 0.91 1.31 0.72
CA GLY A 94 2.09 2.05 0.30
C GLY A 94 3.35 1.22 0.25
N GLY A 95 4.48 1.89 0.35
CA GLY A 95 5.79 1.26 0.40
C GLY A 95 6.07 0.65 1.76
N MET A 96 6.81 -0.44 1.77
CA MET A 96 7.38 -0.98 2.99
C MET A 96 8.57 -0.13 3.43
N ASP A 97 8.68 0.12 4.73
CA ASP A 97 9.77 0.88 5.33
C ASP A 97 10.79 -0.05 6.00
N GLY A 98 12.06 0.07 5.60
CA GLY A 98 13.15 -0.71 6.20
C GLY A 98 12.89 -2.21 6.21
N GLU A 99 12.92 -2.81 7.40
CA GLU A 99 12.73 -4.24 7.63
C GLU A 99 11.29 -4.60 8.06
N GLU A 100 10.30 -3.76 7.74
CA GLU A 100 8.89 -4.09 8.04
C GLU A 100 8.49 -5.42 7.40
N ASP A 101 7.71 -6.23 8.13
CA ASP A 101 6.95 -7.32 7.52
C ASP A 101 5.69 -6.81 6.82
N PHE A 102 5.05 -7.67 6.05
CA PHE A 102 3.85 -7.31 5.27
C PHE A 102 2.69 -6.86 6.16
N GLU A 103 2.48 -7.51 7.32
CA GLU A 103 1.36 -7.19 8.21
C GLU A 103 1.56 -5.84 8.88
N THR A 104 2.77 -5.54 9.32
CA THR A 104 3.14 -4.25 9.90
C THR A 104 2.96 -3.12 8.89
N ALA A 105 3.53 -3.26 7.68
CA ALA A 105 3.41 -2.27 6.63
C ALA A 105 1.95 -2.03 6.23
N LEU A 106 1.19 -3.11 6.02
CA LEU A 106 -0.20 -2.99 5.59
C LEU A 106 -1.10 -2.39 6.67
N SER A 107 -0.90 -2.77 7.94
CA SER A 107 -1.64 -2.22 9.08
C SER A 107 -1.38 -0.72 9.25
N ARG A 108 -0.12 -0.29 9.11
CA ARG A 108 0.28 1.12 9.16
C ARG A 108 -0.40 1.92 8.05
N GLU A 109 -0.26 1.48 6.80
CA GLU A 109 -0.79 2.18 5.63
C GLU A 109 -2.34 2.28 5.66
N VAL A 110 -3.02 1.19 5.99
CA VAL A 110 -4.49 1.16 6.07
C VAL A 110 -5.01 2.09 7.16
N LEU A 111 -4.28 2.17 8.29
CA LEU A 111 -4.60 3.09 9.37
C LEU A 111 -4.34 4.56 8.95
N GLU A 112 -3.18 4.84 8.35
CA GLU A 112 -2.77 6.20 7.96
C GLU A 112 -3.67 6.76 6.85
N GLU A 113 -3.94 5.97 5.82
CA GLU A 113 -4.71 6.41 4.65
C GLU A 113 -6.22 6.37 4.85
N GLY A 114 -6.73 5.37 5.58
CA GLY A 114 -8.17 5.11 5.69
C GLY A 114 -8.76 5.27 7.09
N GLY A 115 -7.93 5.39 8.14
CA GLY A 115 -8.41 5.33 9.53
C GLY A 115 -9.03 3.97 9.88
N LEU A 116 -8.76 2.92 9.08
CA LEU A 116 -9.28 1.58 9.29
C LEU A 116 -8.27 0.76 10.09
N ILE A 117 -8.75 -0.14 10.95
CA ILE A 117 -7.93 -1.01 11.78
C ILE A 117 -8.02 -2.42 11.25
N LEU A 118 -6.92 -2.98 10.77
CA LEU A 118 -6.88 -4.37 10.30
C LEU A 118 -7.12 -5.34 11.45
N CYS A 119 -7.92 -6.37 11.19
CA CYS A 119 -8.05 -7.51 12.11
C CYS A 119 -6.75 -8.33 12.06
N PRO A 120 -6.07 -8.57 13.19
CA PRO A 120 -4.84 -9.35 13.21
C PRO A 120 -5.01 -10.74 12.59
N GLY A 121 -4.04 -11.17 11.77
CA GLY A 121 -4.07 -12.46 11.10
C GLY A 121 -5.13 -12.61 10.01
N SER A 122 -5.81 -11.53 9.59
CA SER A 122 -6.82 -11.58 8.54
C SER A 122 -6.25 -11.51 7.13
N MET A 123 -4.96 -11.24 7.00
CA MET A 123 -4.28 -11.10 5.73
C MET A 123 -4.22 -12.42 4.95
N GLN A 124 -4.65 -12.36 3.68
CA GLN A 124 -4.47 -13.44 2.73
C GLN A 124 -3.83 -12.89 1.46
N LEU A 125 -2.65 -13.40 1.09
CA LEU A 125 -1.97 -12.99 -0.14
C LEU A 125 -2.80 -13.43 -1.36
N LEU A 126 -3.11 -12.47 -2.23
CA LEU A 126 -3.81 -12.70 -3.50
C LEU A 126 -2.84 -12.84 -4.66
N GLY A 127 -1.69 -12.20 -4.59
CA GLY A 127 -0.63 -12.26 -5.57
C GLY A 127 0.14 -10.94 -5.68
N GLU A 128 0.99 -10.87 -6.69
CA GLU A 128 1.95 -9.80 -6.89
C GLU A 128 1.84 -9.23 -8.30
N ILE A 129 1.99 -7.91 -8.42
CA ILE A 129 2.26 -7.23 -9.69
C ILE A 129 3.68 -6.67 -9.63
N GLU A 130 4.49 -7.08 -10.58
CA GLU A 130 5.84 -6.57 -10.80
C GLU A 130 5.80 -5.38 -11.77
N GLU A 131 6.42 -4.26 -11.41
CA GLU A 131 6.53 -3.07 -12.24
C GLU A 131 7.99 -2.73 -12.48
N LYS A 132 8.41 -2.60 -13.74
CA LYS A 132 9.76 -2.23 -14.12
C LYS A 132 9.75 -1.13 -15.18
N ARG A 133 10.45 -0.03 -14.91
CA ARG A 133 10.53 1.14 -15.78
C ARG A 133 11.70 2.03 -15.40
N ARG A 134 12.00 3.02 -16.23
CA ARG A 134 12.87 4.13 -15.82
C ARG A 134 12.23 4.86 -14.63
N ASP A 135 13.03 5.23 -13.63
CA ASP A 135 12.52 5.99 -12.49
C ASP A 135 12.04 7.39 -12.95
N LEU A 136 10.94 7.85 -12.38
CA LEU A 136 10.34 9.14 -12.76
C LEU A 136 11.06 10.35 -12.14
N PHE A 137 11.81 10.13 -11.07
CA PHE A 137 12.49 11.18 -10.32
C PHE A 137 14.00 11.12 -10.53
N GLU A 138 14.59 9.92 -10.48
CA GLU A 138 15.99 9.65 -10.72
C GLU A 138 16.14 8.90 -12.05
N THR A 139 16.07 9.65 -13.16
CA THR A 139 15.99 9.11 -14.52
C THR A 139 17.21 8.31 -14.99
N ASP A 140 18.27 8.26 -14.20
CA ASP A 140 19.46 7.44 -14.36
C ASP A 140 19.34 6.06 -13.68
N LYS A 141 18.18 5.74 -13.09
CA LYS A 141 17.89 4.48 -12.42
C LYS A 141 16.71 3.73 -13.04
N ILE A 142 16.69 2.43 -12.83
CA ILE A 142 15.54 1.58 -13.07
C ILE A 142 14.73 1.50 -11.77
N TYR A 143 13.46 1.88 -11.82
CA TYR A 143 12.49 1.58 -10.76
C TYR A 143 11.97 0.17 -10.97
N HIS A 144 12.16 -0.71 -9.99
CA HIS A 144 11.69 -2.07 -9.98
C HIS A 144 10.87 -2.29 -8.71
N CYS A 145 9.56 -2.46 -8.84
CA CYS A 145 8.64 -2.52 -7.72
C CYS A 145 7.85 -3.81 -7.71
N HIS A 146 7.86 -4.48 -6.57
CA HIS A 146 7.06 -5.65 -6.24
C HIS A 146 5.88 -5.20 -5.39
N THR A 147 4.67 -5.23 -5.94
CA THR A 147 3.44 -4.84 -5.23
C THR A 147 2.62 -6.05 -4.89
N TYR A 148 2.50 -6.33 -3.59
CA TYR A 148 1.77 -7.47 -3.02
C TYR A 148 0.36 -7.04 -2.64
N PHE A 149 -0.65 -7.79 -3.12
CA PHE A 149 -2.06 -7.53 -2.84
C PHE A 149 -2.60 -8.55 -1.86
N PHE A 150 -3.25 -8.05 -0.80
CA PHE A 150 -3.80 -8.89 0.27
C PHE A 150 -5.29 -8.66 0.43
N ALA A 151 -6.08 -9.75 0.51
CA ALA A 151 -7.43 -9.65 1.06
C ALA A 151 -7.33 -9.48 2.57
N CYS A 152 -8.09 -8.52 3.12
CA CYS A 152 -8.06 -8.20 4.54
C CYS A 152 -9.46 -7.92 5.06
N THR A 153 -9.64 -8.11 6.37
CA THR A 153 -10.81 -7.63 7.12
C THR A 153 -10.38 -6.53 8.11
N VAL A 154 -11.34 -5.66 8.44
CA VAL A 154 -11.11 -4.54 9.37
C VAL A 154 -12.10 -4.61 10.52
N GLU A 155 -11.74 -4.03 11.65
CA GLU A 155 -12.63 -3.83 12.78
C GLU A 155 -13.80 -2.91 12.38
N GLU A 156 -14.90 -2.94 13.15
CA GLU A 156 -15.98 -1.98 13.00
C GLU A 156 -15.59 -0.58 13.47
N ARG A 157 -14.66 -0.52 14.41
CA ARG A 157 -14.08 0.72 14.94
C ARG A 157 -13.16 1.35 13.91
N THR A 158 -13.26 2.67 13.76
CA THR A 158 -12.40 3.49 12.91
C THR A 158 -11.70 4.57 13.72
N THR A 159 -10.66 5.15 13.16
CA THR A 159 -9.94 6.32 13.72
C THR A 159 -9.87 7.43 12.68
N GLU A 160 -9.35 8.60 13.07
CA GLU A 160 -9.01 9.64 12.09
C GLU A 160 -7.81 9.21 11.26
N PRO A 161 -7.84 9.39 9.93
CA PRO A 161 -6.68 9.14 9.05
C PRO A 161 -5.51 10.07 9.38
N HIS A 162 -4.28 9.55 9.24
CA HIS A 162 -3.04 10.29 9.46
C HIS A 162 -2.26 10.53 8.17
N MET A 163 -2.94 11.01 7.15
CA MET A 163 -2.36 11.23 5.81
C MET A 163 -1.19 12.22 5.82
N THR A 164 -0.25 12.01 4.91
CA THR A 164 0.86 12.92 4.65
C THR A 164 0.38 14.29 4.13
N GLU A 165 1.20 15.32 4.23
CA GLU A 165 0.86 16.64 3.69
C GLU A 165 0.61 16.62 2.17
N SER A 166 1.31 15.76 1.43
CA SER A 166 1.09 15.57 -0.01
C SER A 166 -0.29 14.99 -0.30
N GLU A 167 -0.73 14.00 0.48
CA GLU A 167 -2.05 13.38 0.33
C GLU A 167 -3.18 14.34 0.70
N LYS A 168 -3.02 15.07 1.81
CA LYS A 168 -3.95 16.13 2.20
C LYS A 168 -4.07 17.21 1.12
N ALA A 169 -2.95 17.65 0.53
CA ALA A 169 -2.94 18.63 -0.55
C ALA A 169 -3.68 18.14 -1.80
N LYS A 170 -3.56 16.84 -2.12
CA LYS A 170 -4.31 16.19 -3.21
C LYS A 170 -5.77 15.91 -2.85
N GLY A 171 -6.15 16.10 -1.59
CA GLY A 171 -7.52 15.93 -1.09
C GLY A 171 -7.97 14.48 -1.06
N TYR A 172 -7.04 13.56 -0.81
CA TYR A 172 -7.37 12.16 -0.65
C TYR A 172 -8.27 11.94 0.57
N HIS A 173 -9.17 11.00 0.47
CA HIS A 173 -10.07 10.57 1.55
C HIS A 173 -10.51 9.13 1.31
N LEU A 174 -10.90 8.44 2.37
CA LEU A 174 -11.48 7.10 2.28
C LEU A 174 -12.83 7.15 1.57
N GLU A 175 -13.00 6.31 0.54
CA GLU A 175 -14.27 6.07 -0.12
C GLU A 175 -14.49 4.57 -0.34
N TRP A 176 -15.76 4.12 -0.33
CA TRP A 176 -16.14 2.75 -0.65
C TRP A 176 -16.74 2.71 -2.05
N MET A 177 -16.07 2.07 -2.99
CA MET A 177 -16.45 2.04 -4.41
C MET A 177 -16.58 0.63 -4.93
N THR A 178 -17.52 0.41 -5.88
CA THR A 178 -17.55 -0.88 -6.59
C THR A 178 -16.32 -1.00 -7.52
N PRO A 179 -15.94 -2.23 -7.91
CA PRO A 179 -14.86 -2.44 -8.88
C PRO A 179 -15.07 -1.66 -10.18
N GLU A 180 -16.29 -1.60 -10.69
CA GLU A 180 -16.65 -0.89 -11.90
C GLU A 180 -16.50 0.63 -11.75
N GLU A 181 -16.89 1.18 -10.59
CA GLU A 181 -16.71 2.60 -10.27
C GLU A 181 -15.23 2.97 -10.21
N ILE A 182 -14.37 2.11 -9.60
CA ILE A 182 -12.93 2.30 -9.53
C ILE A 182 -12.32 2.33 -10.95
N VAL A 183 -12.62 1.32 -11.76
CA VAL A 183 -12.11 1.24 -13.14
C VAL A 183 -12.50 2.49 -13.93
N LYS A 184 -13.77 2.89 -13.89
CA LYS A 184 -14.28 4.08 -14.58
C LYS A 184 -13.62 5.37 -14.09
N ALA A 185 -13.46 5.54 -12.78
CA ALA A 185 -12.83 6.71 -12.19
C ALA A 185 -11.37 6.86 -12.63
N ASN A 186 -10.66 5.74 -12.82
CA ASN A 186 -9.25 5.71 -13.15
C ASN A 186 -8.94 5.81 -14.67
N GLU A 187 -9.94 5.69 -15.55
CA GLU A 187 -9.74 5.80 -17.01
C GLU A 187 -8.94 7.04 -17.42
N PRO A 188 -9.26 8.27 -16.94
CA PRO A 188 -8.51 9.48 -17.31
C PRO A 188 -7.05 9.48 -16.82
N PHE A 189 -6.75 8.68 -15.81
CA PHE A 189 -5.45 8.61 -15.11
C PHE A 189 -4.62 7.40 -15.50
N SER A 190 -4.99 6.69 -16.56
CA SER A 190 -4.34 5.44 -17.00
C SER A 190 -2.85 5.57 -17.38
N LYS A 191 -2.33 6.81 -17.53
CA LYS A 191 -0.91 7.08 -17.77
C LYS A 191 -0.07 7.08 -16.50
N GLU A 192 -0.71 7.23 -15.32
CA GLU A 192 -0.04 7.20 -14.02
C GLU A 192 0.25 5.75 -13.64
N PRO A 193 1.53 5.34 -13.49
CA PRO A 193 1.87 3.92 -13.31
C PRO A 193 1.16 3.25 -12.14
N TRP A 194 1.09 3.93 -11.00
CA TRP A 194 0.44 3.40 -9.78
C TRP A 194 -1.08 3.26 -9.93
N ILE A 195 -1.75 4.18 -10.66
CA ILE A 195 -3.18 4.08 -10.98
C ILE A 195 -3.43 2.94 -11.95
N TYR A 196 -2.58 2.81 -12.98
CA TYR A 196 -2.67 1.74 -13.96
C TYR A 196 -2.54 0.37 -13.30
N ARG A 197 -1.52 0.19 -12.44
CA ARG A 197 -1.26 -1.06 -11.71
C ARG A 197 -2.47 -1.46 -10.84
N ASP A 198 -2.96 -0.53 -9.99
CA ASP A 198 -4.08 -0.79 -9.09
C ASP A 198 -5.36 -1.09 -9.89
N THR A 199 -5.60 -0.38 -11.00
CA THR A 199 -6.73 -0.63 -11.91
C THR A 199 -6.63 -1.98 -12.61
N ALA A 200 -5.43 -2.39 -13.04
CA ALA A 200 -5.20 -3.70 -13.65
C ALA A 200 -5.54 -4.82 -12.67
N PHE A 201 -5.13 -4.69 -11.38
CA PHE A 201 -5.50 -5.65 -10.34
C PHE A 201 -7.02 -5.75 -10.16
N VAL A 202 -7.73 -4.61 -10.09
CA VAL A 202 -9.19 -4.58 -9.95
C VAL A 202 -9.88 -5.27 -11.13
N LYS A 203 -9.39 -5.06 -12.37
CA LYS A 203 -9.92 -5.76 -13.57
C LYS A 203 -9.72 -7.27 -13.48
N MET A 204 -8.52 -7.75 -13.13
CA MET A 204 -8.27 -9.19 -12.94
C MET A 204 -9.19 -9.80 -11.89
N MET A 205 -9.45 -9.08 -10.80
CA MET A 205 -10.39 -9.51 -9.76
C MET A 205 -11.83 -9.62 -10.30
N MET A 206 -12.29 -8.69 -11.13
CA MET A 206 -13.62 -8.73 -11.77
C MET A 206 -13.76 -9.91 -12.72
N GLU A 207 -12.70 -10.29 -13.41
CA GLU A 207 -12.63 -11.41 -14.36
C GLU A 207 -12.52 -12.78 -13.66
N GLY A 208 -12.32 -12.82 -12.34
CA GLY A 208 -12.11 -14.05 -11.58
C GLY A 208 -10.72 -14.70 -11.82
N ASN A 209 -9.72 -13.92 -12.18
CA ASN A 209 -8.36 -14.37 -12.54
C ASN A 209 -7.37 -14.34 -11.36
N LEU A 210 -7.86 -14.30 -10.11
CA LEU A 210 -7.03 -14.27 -8.88
C LEU A 210 -6.94 -15.63 -8.21
#